data_21e1763a74292b5d23b2d7aacac29d11
#
_entry.id   21e1763a74292b5d23b2d7aacac29d11
#
_cell.length_a   1.000
_cell.length_b   1.000
_cell.length_c   1.000
_cell.angle_alpha   90.00
_cell.angle_beta   90.00
_cell.angle_gamma   90.00
#
_symmetry.space_group_name_H-M   'P 1'
#
loop_
_entity.id
_entity.type
_entity.pdbx_description
1 polymer ?
#
loop_
_entity_poly.entity_id
_entity_poly.type
_entity_poly.pdbx_seq_one_letter_code
_entity_poly.pdbx_strand_id
1 'polypeptide(L)'
;MSLLAGTPALSSLALSPAGDARLFLGVDCGKVTTAVALGSVEAGELRVLGTWTARHEGDPLALVREVYRAVDAARLSGMATTGVFGGRFCAPVLAGLPEEIAQEEAAAWLYPDGALNVVRIGGGGYSCLTRDASGGVAFEANERCSAGTGETVEGLCQRLGKSLSEAVELAIEEPDGVTVTSRCAVFAKSELTHFANQGESHGRIFRGLFAGVARNVHSLYDKNKVPGQLVLIGHGALIAPIAEGVAALSDQPTVVDEHAGVFEALGALHYAAREATPAAFPRDMHDLEQECRSRVPRLRPASEGPGSVVHLEERSTPLRADTVVLGLDLGSTGSKAALVHVADGTTLASVYRRTEGNPVEAARALVAEVAEMDVAPVAAIGITGSGRDAAATVFRAAYPDLGSRLVVQNEIVAHAEAASRLDPDGGASLSIVEIGGQDAKFINVLDGRV
;
A
#
# COMPACT_ATOMS: atom_id res chain seq x y z
N MET A 1 15.27 -6.41 8.90
CA MET A 1 14.82 -7.73 9.41
C MET A 1 13.43 -7.97 8.82
N SER A 2 13.24 -9.09 8.14
CA SER A 2 11.93 -9.47 7.57
C SER A 2 10.90 -9.53 8.72
N LEU A 3 9.74 -8.84 8.55
CA LEU A 3 8.57 -8.93 9.47
C LEU A 3 7.97 -10.35 9.56
N LEU A 4 8.66 -11.34 9.01
CA LEU A 4 8.31 -12.76 8.98
C LEU A 4 9.24 -13.61 9.89
N ALA A 5 9.90 -13.00 10.88
CA ALA A 5 10.76 -13.73 11.83
C ALA A 5 9.87 -14.56 12.79
N GLY A 6 9.77 -15.85 12.52
CA GLY A 6 9.09 -16.82 13.39
C GLY A 6 8.37 -17.95 12.67
N THR A 7 8.26 -17.92 11.35
CA THR A 7 7.62 -19.00 10.57
C THR A 7 8.56 -20.20 10.56
N PRO A 8 8.20 -21.38 11.15
CA PRO A 8 8.97 -22.57 10.97
C PRO A 8 9.05 -22.91 9.49
N ALA A 9 10.23 -23.28 9.00
CA ALA A 9 10.36 -23.74 7.62
C ALA A 9 9.35 -24.88 7.40
N LEU A 10 8.61 -24.85 6.29
CA LEU A 10 7.70 -25.95 5.91
C LEU A 10 8.39 -27.32 5.91
N SER A 11 9.71 -27.33 5.68
CA SER A 11 10.56 -28.52 5.82
C SER A 11 10.72 -29.06 7.25
N SER A 12 10.39 -28.26 8.29
CA SER A 12 10.36 -28.73 9.70
C SER A 12 9.04 -29.37 10.08
N LEU A 13 8.05 -29.40 9.18
CA LEU A 13 6.83 -30.20 9.26
C LEU A 13 7.07 -31.72 9.16
N ALA A 14 8.24 -32.22 9.53
CA ALA A 14 8.39 -33.61 9.93
C ALA A 14 7.53 -33.92 11.18
N LEU A 15 6.28 -33.49 11.07
CA LEU A 15 5.22 -33.69 12.03
C LEU A 15 4.83 -35.17 11.98
N SER A 16 5.46 -35.92 12.85
CA SER A 16 4.82 -37.11 13.36
C SER A 16 4.07 -36.73 14.63
N PRO A 17 2.81 -36.23 14.56
CA PRO A 17 1.94 -36.39 15.68
C PRO A 17 1.88 -37.89 15.95
N ALA A 18 2.08 -38.29 17.17
CA ALA A 18 2.05 -39.69 17.54
C ALA A 18 0.68 -40.31 17.14
N GLY A 19 0.68 -41.39 16.36
CA GLY A 19 -0.50 -42.22 16.14
C GLY A 19 -1.65 -41.58 15.36
N ASP A 20 -2.90 -41.91 15.75
CA ASP A 20 -4.17 -41.59 15.09
C ASP A 20 -4.70 -40.16 15.34
N ALA A 21 -3.87 -39.17 15.66
CA ALA A 21 -4.32 -37.81 15.91
C ALA A 21 -4.99 -37.20 14.67
N ARG A 22 -6.20 -36.68 14.85
CA ARG A 22 -6.95 -35.97 13.79
C ARG A 22 -6.36 -34.60 13.56
N LEU A 23 -6.06 -34.29 12.29
CA LEU A 23 -5.51 -33.00 11.88
C LEU A 23 -6.61 -32.05 11.36
N PHE A 24 -6.42 -30.77 11.62
CA PHE A 24 -7.32 -29.71 11.19
C PHE A 24 -6.51 -28.55 10.59
N LEU A 25 -7.10 -27.88 9.59
CA LEU A 25 -6.54 -26.68 8.97
C LEU A 25 -7.50 -25.50 9.15
N GLY A 26 -6.96 -24.37 9.60
CA GLY A 26 -7.61 -23.08 9.55
C GLY A 26 -6.87 -22.17 8.58
N VAL A 27 -7.60 -21.45 7.72
CA VAL A 27 -7.03 -20.61 6.68
C VAL A 27 -7.71 -19.24 6.68
N ASP A 28 -6.91 -18.18 6.69
CA ASP A 28 -7.36 -16.83 6.36
C ASP A 28 -6.77 -16.42 5.01
N CYS A 29 -7.61 -16.37 3.97
CA CYS A 29 -7.25 -15.85 2.66
C CYS A 29 -7.63 -14.37 2.58
N GLY A 30 -6.80 -13.51 3.20
CA GLY A 30 -7.00 -12.07 3.24
C GLY A 30 -6.76 -11.38 1.90
N LYS A 31 -6.90 -10.05 1.86
CA LYS A 31 -6.72 -9.24 0.65
C LYS A 31 -5.26 -9.15 0.18
N VAL A 32 -4.30 -9.19 1.10
CA VAL A 32 -2.86 -8.98 0.84
C VAL A 32 -2.04 -10.19 1.25
N THR A 33 -2.42 -10.80 2.36
CA THR A 33 -1.72 -11.93 2.97
C THR A 33 -2.65 -13.11 3.10
N THR A 34 -2.07 -14.30 3.03
CA THR A 34 -2.73 -15.56 3.41
C THR A 34 -2.04 -16.08 4.68
N ALA A 35 -2.84 -16.50 5.65
CA ALA A 35 -2.40 -17.17 6.86
C ALA A 35 -2.99 -18.57 6.95
N VAL A 36 -2.20 -19.52 7.46
CA VAL A 36 -2.60 -20.92 7.64
C VAL A 36 -2.19 -21.36 9.04
N ALA A 37 -3.10 -22.05 9.73
CA ALA A 37 -2.87 -22.69 11.01
C ALA A 37 -3.18 -24.20 10.89
N LEU A 38 -2.26 -25.04 11.36
CA LEU A 38 -2.41 -26.48 11.45
C LEU A 38 -2.51 -26.87 12.92
N GLY A 39 -3.46 -27.71 13.26
CA GLY A 39 -3.62 -28.24 14.61
C GLY A 39 -4.00 -29.72 14.63
N SER A 40 -3.85 -30.31 15.80
CA SER A 40 -4.35 -31.66 16.10
C SER A 40 -5.28 -31.63 17.30
N VAL A 41 -6.25 -32.54 17.32
CA VAL A 41 -7.09 -32.77 18.48
C VAL A 41 -6.65 -34.09 19.12
N GLU A 42 -6.16 -34.00 20.37
CA GLU A 42 -5.72 -35.09 21.22
C GLU A 42 -6.48 -35.03 22.54
N ALA A 43 -7.09 -36.13 22.94
CA ALA A 43 -7.89 -36.20 24.16
C ALA A 43 -9.00 -35.13 24.30
N GLY A 44 -9.48 -34.59 23.16
CA GLY A 44 -10.52 -33.57 23.14
C GLY A 44 -9.96 -32.11 23.17
N GLU A 45 -8.67 -31.93 23.30
CA GLU A 45 -8.02 -30.62 23.30
C GLU A 45 -7.36 -30.33 21.96
N LEU A 46 -7.59 -29.11 21.44
CA LEU A 46 -6.97 -28.62 20.23
C LEU A 46 -5.56 -28.07 20.55
N ARG A 47 -4.56 -28.59 19.84
CA ARG A 47 -3.17 -28.15 19.93
C ARG A 47 -2.71 -27.61 18.58
N VAL A 48 -2.13 -26.40 18.56
CA VAL A 48 -1.50 -25.83 17.38
C VAL A 48 -0.17 -26.54 17.11
N LEU A 49 0.01 -27.03 15.89
CA LEU A 49 1.23 -27.67 15.41
C LEU A 49 2.13 -26.72 14.62
N GLY A 50 1.54 -25.72 13.97
CA GLY A 50 2.25 -24.70 13.23
C GLY A 50 1.35 -23.66 12.63
N THR A 51 1.92 -22.45 12.40
CA THR A 51 1.25 -21.34 11.73
C THR A 51 2.19 -20.75 10.68
N TRP A 52 1.64 -20.30 9.57
CA TRP A 52 2.36 -19.69 8.46
C TRP A 52 1.58 -18.50 7.93
N THR A 53 2.31 -17.50 7.44
CA THR A 53 1.73 -16.36 6.75
C THR A 53 2.65 -15.92 5.62
N ALA A 54 2.05 -15.52 4.49
CA ALA A 54 2.78 -15.00 3.34
C ALA A 54 1.94 -13.96 2.58
N ARG A 55 2.62 -13.03 1.93
CA ARG A 55 2.00 -12.18 0.91
C ARG A 55 1.72 -13.03 -0.31
N HIS A 56 0.52 -12.92 -0.86
CA HIS A 56 0.12 -13.82 -1.95
C HIS A 56 0.37 -13.25 -3.36
N GLU A 57 0.72 -11.96 -3.49
CA GLU A 57 1.06 -11.30 -4.76
C GLU A 57 0.13 -11.64 -5.95
N GLY A 58 -1.15 -11.85 -5.66
CA GLY A 58 -2.18 -12.19 -6.64
C GLY A 58 -2.60 -13.67 -6.66
N ASP A 59 -1.87 -14.58 -5.99
CA ASP A 59 -2.30 -15.98 -5.80
C ASP A 59 -2.58 -16.28 -4.32
N PRO A 60 -3.79 -15.98 -3.82
CA PRO A 60 -4.13 -16.15 -2.41
C PRO A 60 -4.12 -17.60 -1.92
N LEU A 61 -4.07 -18.58 -2.82
CA LEU A 61 -4.07 -20.01 -2.47
C LEU A 61 -2.66 -20.64 -2.50
N ALA A 62 -1.64 -19.90 -2.93
CA ALA A 62 -0.27 -20.44 -3.07
C ALA A 62 0.24 -21.05 -1.75
N LEU A 63 0.20 -20.29 -0.65
CA LEU A 63 0.63 -20.79 0.67
C LEU A 63 -0.21 -21.99 1.14
N VAL A 64 -1.52 -21.94 0.90
CA VAL A 64 -2.42 -23.03 1.30
C VAL A 64 -2.04 -24.32 0.59
N ARG A 65 -1.76 -24.25 -0.73
CA ARG A 65 -1.30 -25.40 -1.51
C ARG A 65 0.03 -25.97 -1.00
N GLU A 66 0.95 -25.11 -0.58
CA GLU A 66 2.24 -25.54 -0.01
C GLU A 66 2.04 -26.29 1.30
N VAL A 67 1.28 -25.73 2.23
CA VAL A 67 0.99 -26.38 3.52
C VAL A 67 0.20 -27.66 3.31
N TYR A 68 -0.81 -27.67 2.44
CA TYR A 68 -1.62 -28.83 2.14
C TYR A 68 -0.80 -30.00 1.57
N ARG A 69 0.17 -29.72 0.69
CA ARG A 69 1.10 -30.76 0.17
C ARG A 69 2.04 -31.31 1.23
N ALA A 70 2.40 -30.51 2.23
CA ALA A 70 3.27 -30.94 3.32
C ALA A 70 2.53 -31.77 4.37
N VAL A 71 1.20 -31.64 4.43
CA VAL A 71 0.33 -32.42 5.32
C VAL A 71 -0.18 -33.65 4.59
N ASP A 72 -0.18 -34.80 5.27
CA ASP A 72 -0.87 -35.99 4.74
C ASP A 72 -2.40 -35.75 4.72
N ALA A 73 -2.95 -35.50 3.54
CA ALA A 73 -4.38 -35.22 3.35
C ALA A 73 -5.29 -36.35 3.90
N ALA A 74 -4.81 -37.58 3.93
CA ALA A 74 -5.57 -38.72 4.49
C ALA A 74 -5.77 -38.61 6.02
N ARG A 75 -5.00 -37.76 6.69
CA ARG A 75 -5.09 -37.48 8.13
C ARG A 75 -5.89 -36.23 8.45
N LEU A 76 -6.27 -35.43 7.44
CA LEU A 76 -7.11 -34.27 7.64
C LEU A 76 -8.55 -34.72 7.99
N SER A 77 -9.07 -34.17 9.06
CA SER A 77 -10.43 -34.40 9.54
C SER A 77 -11.33 -33.17 9.36
N GLY A 78 -10.76 -32.00 9.12
CA GLY A 78 -11.51 -30.80 8.87
C GLY A 78 -10.64 -29.65 8.38
N MET A 79 -11.26 -28.74 7.63
CA MET A 79 -10.65 -27.50 7.16
C MET A 79 -11.72 -26.41 7.14
N ALA A 80 -11.42 -25.22 7.66
CA ALA A 80 -12.26 -24.04 7.52
C ALA A 80 -11.46 -22.86 6.99
N THR A 81 -12.14 -22.00 6.23
CA THR A 81 -11.50 -20.87 5.57
C THR A 81 -12.28 -19.58 5.80
N THR A 82 -11.56 -18.49 6.02
CA THR A 82 -12.08 -17.13 6.17
C THR A 82 -11.33 -16.15 5.25
N GLY A 83 -11.64 -14.88 5.34
CA GLY A 83 -11.05 -13.81 4.55
C GLY A 83 -11.69 -13.64 3.18
N VAL A 84 -11.29 -12.58 2.47
CA VAL A 84 -11.88 -12.14 1.18
C VAL A 84 -11.94 -13.25 0.12
N PHE A 85 -10.93 -14.12 0.11
CA PHE A 85 -10.84 -15.25 -0.84
C PHE A 85 -11.18 -16.60 -0.20
N GLY A 86 -11.61 -16.63 1.07
CA GLY A 86 -11.94 -17.85 1.78
C GLY A 86 -13.08 -18.66 1.16
N GLY A 87 -13.99 -18.02 0.42
CA GLY A 87 -15.08 -18.68 -0.30
C GLY A 87 -14.68 -19.43 -1.58
N ARG A 88 -13.39 -19.55 -1.89
CA ARG A 88 -12.88 -20.23 -3.11
C ARG A 88 -12.76 -21.75 -2.97
N PHE A 89 -13.33 -22.33 -1.96
CA PHE A 89 -13.26 -23.76 -1.72
C PHE A 89 -14.64 -24.43 -1.80
N CYS A 90 -14.66 -25.71 -2.11
CA CYS A 90 -15.87 -26.54 -2.09
C CYS A 90 -15.82 -27.55 -0.94
N ALA A 91 -16.96 -28.23 -0.70
CA ALA A 91 -17.00 -29.29 0.29
C ALA A 91 -15.90 -30.33 0.07
N PRO A 92 -15.32 -30.90 1.15
CA PRO A 92 -15.74 -30.84 2.55
C PRO A 92 -15.21 -29.65 3.36
N VAL A 93 -14.62 -28.63 2.70
CA VAL A 93 -14.11 -27.42 3.38
C VAL A 93 -15.29 -26.59 3.88
N LEU A 94 -15.22 -26.12 5.13
CA LEU A 94 -16.11 -25.11 5.68
C LEU A 94 -15.67 -23.73 5.18
N ALA A 95 -16.10 -23.41 3.95
CA ALA A 95 -15.57 -22.31 3.18
C ALA A 95 -16.29 -20.98 3.44
N GLY A 96 -15.54 -19.88 3.46
CA GLY A 96 -16.07 -18.53 3.52
C GLY A 96 -16.68 -18.17 4.88
N LEU A 97 -16.10 -18.68 5.97
CA LEU A 97 -16.47 -18.27 7.32
C LEU A 97 -16.37 -16.74 7.43
N PRO A 98 -17.43 -16.05 7.91
CA PRO A 98 -17.35 -14.61 8.15
C PRO A 98 -16.18 -14.24 9.06
N GLU A 99 -15.55 -13.10 8.79
CA GLU A 99 -14.37 -12.61 9.56
C GLU A 99 -14.72 -12.45 11.05
N GLU A 100 -15.92 -11.94 11.34
CA GLU A 100 -16.45 -11.80 12.70
C GLU A 100 -16.48 -13.12 13.46
N ILE A 101 -16.91 -14.19 12.82
CA ILE A 101 -16.97 -15.53 13.43
C ILE A 101 -15.55 -16.08 13.65
N ALA A 102 -14.64 -15.90 12.69
CA ALA A 102 -13.26 -16.33 12.88
C ALA A 102 -12.56 -15.59 14.03
N GLN A 103 -12.81 -14.28 14.17
CA GLN A 103 -12.28 -13.50 15.30
C GLN A 103 -12.92 -13.91 16.62
N GLU A 104 -14.24 -14.15 16.66
CA GLU A 104 -14.96 -14.63 17.84
C GLU A 104 -14.42 -15.99 18.31
N GLU A 105 -14.25 -16.95 17.39
CA GLU A 105 -13.71 -18.28 17.68
C GLU A 105 -12.29 -18.22 18.27
N ALA A 106 -11.42 -17.42 17.67
CA ALA A 106 -10.08 -17.21 18.20
C ALA A 106 -10.11 -16.54 19.57
N ALA A 107 -10.94 -15.50 19.74
CA ALA A 107 -11.08 -14.77 21.00
C ALA A 107 -11.67 -15.65 22.11
N ALA A 108 -12.64 -16.50 21.79
CA ALA A 108 -13.22 -17.43 22.76
C ALA A 108 -12.21 -18.49 23.21
N TRP A 109 -11.36 -18.94 22.32
CA TRP A 109 -10.35 -19.96 22.61
C TRP A 109 -9.11 -19.38 23.33
N LEU A 110 -8.54 -18.27 22.83
CA LEU A 110 -7.29 -17.71 23.35
C LEU A 110 -7.51 -16.81 24.58
N TYR A 111 -8.69 -16.22 24.69
CA TYR A 111 -9.08 -15.29 25.76
C TYR A 111 -10.44 -15.69 26.33
N PRO A 112 -10.56 -16.85 27.02
CA PRO A 112 -11.87 -17.40 27.44
C PRO A 112 -12.59 -16.54 28.47
N ASP A 113 -11.85 -15.74 29.24
CA ASP A 113 -12.39 -15.05 30.40
C ASP A 113 -12.57 -13.55 30.20
N GLY A 114 -13.67 -13.01 30.74
CA GLY A 114 -13.90 -11.58 30.92
C GLY A 114 -14.32 -10.82 29.66
N ALA A 115 -14.48 -9.51 29.86
CA ALA A 115 -14.76 -8.58 28.78
C ALA A 115 -13.50 -8.31 27.96
N LEU A 116 -13.66 -8.23 26.64
CA LEU A 116 -12.54 -8.16 25.69
C LEU A 116 -12.88 -7.25 24.52
N ASN A 117 -11.88 -6.51 24.07
CA ASN A 117 -11.93 -5.78 22.81
C ASN A 117 -10.84 -6.33 21.89
N VAL A 118 -11.18 -6.82 20.72
CA VAL A 118 -10.22 -7.27 19.70
C VAL A 118 -10.28 -6.29 18.53
N VAL A 119 -9.16 -5.61 18.26
CA VAL A 119 -9.06 -4.67 17.15
C VAL A 119 -8.10 -5.22 16.13
N ARG A 120 -8.64 -5.52 14.95
CA ARG A 120 -7.87 -5.98 13.79
C ARG A 120 -7.42 -4.80 12.94
N ILE A 121 -6.15 -4.82 12.56
CA ILE A 121 -5.54 -3.87 11.62
C ILE A 121 -5.00 -4.69 10.45
N GLY A 122 -5.83 -4.85 9.42
CA GLY A 122 -5.54 -5.72 8.28
C GLY A 122 -5.02 -4.96 7.05
N GLY A 123 -4.62 -5.73 6.02
CA GLY A 123 -4.22 -5.19 4.71
C GLY A 123 -5.36 -4.48 3.98
N GLY A 124 -6.59 -4.94 4.12
CA GLY A 124 -7.77 -4.43 3.42
C GLY A 124 -8.72 -3.58 4.27
N GLY A 125 -8.56 -3.53 5.57
CA GLY A 125 -9.46 -2.83 6.49
C GLY A 125 -9.05 -2.99 7.95
N TYR A 126 -9.84 -2.40 8.84
CA TYR A 126 -9.75 -2.63 10.29
C TYR A 126 -11.15 -2.86 10.86
N SER A 127 -11.22 -3.67 11.90
CA SER A 127 -12.46 -4.03 12.58
C SER A 127 -12.29 -4.04 14.09
N CYS A 128 -13.40 -3.99 14.80
CA CYS A 128 -13.46 -4.09 16.25
C CYS A 128 -14.51 -5.13 16.61
N LEU A 129 -14.08 -6.20 17.27
CA LEU A 129 -14.96 -7.17 17.92
C LEU A 129 -14.91 -6.89 19.42
N THR A 130 -16.06 -6.83 20.07
CA THR A 130 -16.16 -6.64 21.51
C THR A 130 -16.99 -7.77 22.13
N ARG A 131 -16.55 -8.23 23.29
CA ARG A 131 -17.28 -9.15 24.15
C ARG A 131 -17.44 -8.50 25.52
N ASP A 132 -18.68 -8.27 25.93
CA ASP A 132 -18.99 -7.70 27.23
C ASP A 132 -18.89 -8.73 28.38
N ALA A 133 -19.01 -8.27 29.62
CA ALA A 133 -18.95 -9.14 30.80
C ALA A 133 -20.07 -10.16 30.92
N SER A 134 -21.16 -9.99 30.13
CA SER A 134 -22.27 -10.96 30.06
C SER A 134 -22.08 -12.00 28.94
N GLY A 135 -21.02 -11.86 28.14
CA GLY A 135 -20.73 -12.69 26.97
C GLY A 135 -21.41 -12.20 25.69
N GLY A 136 -22.06 -11.03 25.70
CA GLY A 136 -22.62 -10.41 24.50
C GLY A 136 -21.51 -9.96 23.56
N VAL A 137 -21.59 -10.37 22.28
CA VAL A 137 -20.60 -10.07 21.23
C VAL A 137 -21.16 -9.06 20.26
N ALA A 138 -20.35 -8.06 19.89
CA ALA A 138 -20.64 -7.12 18.81
C ALA A 138 -19.42 -6.98 17.88
N PHE A 139 -19.69 -6.73 16.60
CA PHE A 139 -18.67 -6.58 15.59
C PHE A 139 -18.95 -5.36 14.71
N GLU A 140 -17.94 -4.56 14.47
CA GLU A 140 -18.00 -3.39 13.58
C GLU A 140 -16.75 -3.33 12.71
N ALA A 141 -16.92 -3.11 11.42
CA ALA A 141 -15.82 -3.02 10.47
C ALA A 141 -15.81 -1.67 9.74
N ASN A 142 -14.61 -1.22 9.36
CA ASN A 142 -14.47 -0.06 8.50
C ASN A 142 -14.66 -0.45 7.03
N GLU A 143 -15.89 -0.31 6.54
CA GLU A 143 -16.26 -0.66 5.18
C GLU A 143 -16.04 0.48 4.16
N ARG A 144 -15.81 1.72 4.62
CA ARG A 144 -15.95 2.91 3.77
C ARG A 144 -14.66 3.48 3.22
N CYS A 145 -13.49 3.15 3.76
CA CYS A 145 -12.25 3.78 3.34
C CYS A 145 -11.03 2.90 3.59
N SER A 146 -10.20 2.73 2.59
CA SER A 146 -8.91 2.03 2.69
C SER A 146 -7.81 2.86 3.39
N ALA A 147 -8.09 4.11 3.79
CA ALA A 147 -7.14 4.93 4.53
C ALA A 147 -6.84 4.30 5.89
N GLY A 148 -5.59 3.96 6.10
CA GLY A 148 -5.14 3.28 7.31
C GLY A 148 -5.07 1.76 7.20
N THR A 149 -5.36 1.19 6.04
CA THR A 149 -5.11 -0.24 5.77
C THR A 149 -3.64 -0.48 5.49
N GLY A 150 -3.14 -1.67 5.80
CA GLY A 150 -1.73 -2.02 5.58
C GLY A 150 -1.28 -1.84 4.13
N GLU A 151 -2.13 -2.19 3.14
CA GLU A 151 -1.85 -1.99 1.72
C GLU A 151 -1.67 -0.50 1.36
N THR A 152 -2.54 0.36 1.87
CA THR A 152 -2.46 1.81 1.65
C THR A 152 -1.21 2.39 2.30
N VAL A 153 -0.91 2.01 3.53
CA VAL A 153 0.27 2.47 4.26
C VAL A 153 1.54 2.10 3.50
N GLU A 154 1.66 0.86 3.06
CA GLU A 154 2.82 0.40 2.29
C GLU A 154 2.95 1.14 0.96
N GLY A 155 1.84 1.30 0.22
CA GLY A 155 1.85 2.06 -1.04
C GLY A 155 2.25 3.53 -0.86
N LEU A 156 1.93 4.14 0.29
CA LEU A 156 2.35 5.49 0.64
C LEU A 156 3.85 5.56 0.97
N CYS A 157 4.40 4.54 1.66
CA CYS A 157 5.84 4.44 1.91
C CYS A 157 6.62 4.29 0.60
N GLN A 158 6.20 3.37 -0.27
CA GLN A 158 6.81 3.12 -1.58
C GLN A 158 6.81 4.36 -2.48
N ARG A 159 5.77 5.20 -2.37
CA ARG A 159 5.71 6.46 -3.12
C ARG A 159 6.85 7.42 -2.79
N LEU A 160 7.31 7.42 -1.55
CA LEU A 160 8.47 8.20 -1.10
C LEU A 160 9.79 7.41 -1.24
N GLY A 161 9.83 6.36 -2.06
CA GLY A 161 11.01 5.55 -2.32
C GLY A 161 11.47 4.70 -1.13
N LYS A 162 10.54 4.38 -0.18
CA LYS A 162 10.86 3.61 1.02
C LYS A 162 10.05 2.33 1.13
N SER A 163 10.69 1.26 1.57
CA SER A 163 9.97 0.07 2.06
C SER A 163 9.25 0.38 3.37
N LEU A 164 8.28 -0.44 3.74
CA LEU A 164 7.59 -0.30 5.03
C LEU A 164 8.57 -0.41 6.21
N SER A 165 9.57 -1.30 6.14
CA SER A 165 10.58 -1.46 7.19
C SER A 165 11.42 -0.20 7.36
N GLU A 166 11.95 0.37 6.26
CA GLU A 166 12.69 1.63 6.30
C GLU A 166 11.83 2.79 6.83
N ALA A 167 10.56 2.84 6.45
CA ALA A 167 9.65 3.89 6.91
C ALA A 167 9.38 3.79 8.43
N VAL A 168 9.27 2.57 8.96
CA VAL A 168 9.13 2.31 10.40
C VAL A 168 10.40 2.74 11.14
N GLU A 169 11.58 2.34 10.66
CA GLU A 169 12.86 2.71 11.26
C GLU A 169 13.03 4.24 11.33
N LEU A 170 12.80 4.93 10.20
CA LEU A 170 12.84 6.39 10.14
C LEU A 170 11.85 7.06 11.08
N ALA A 171 10.62 6.52 11.18
CA ALA A 171 9.59 7.09 12.06
C ALA A 171 9.92 6.94 13.55
N ILE A 172 10.59 5.85 13.94
CA ILE A 172 10.97 5.60 15.35
C ILE A 172 12.05 6.58 15.81
N GLU A 173 12.95 7.00 14.91
CA GLU A 173 14.03 7.94 15.22
C GLU A 173 13.53 9.37 15.47
N GLU A 174 12.32 9.71 15.01
CA GLU A 174 11.77 11.06 15.15
C GLU A 174 10.95 11.23 16.44
N PRO A 175 11.13 12.32 17.18
CA PRO A 175 10.36 12.57 18.40
C PRO A 175 8.91 12.93 18.12
N ASP A 176 8.64 13.60 17.00
CA ASP A 176 7.32 14.05 16.57
C ASP A 176 7.11 13.82 15.07
N GLY A 177 5.87 13.95 14.60
CA GLY A 177 5.50 13.81 13.19
C GLY A 177 4.67 15.00 12.71
N VAL A 178 4.64 15.19 11.39
CA VAL A 178 3.73 16.13 10.77
C VAL A 178 2.28 15.68 10.94
N THR A 179 1.32 16.61 10.92
CA THR A 179 -0.09 16.25 10.98
C THR A 179 -0.57 15.77 9.61
N VAL A 180 -0.81 14.47 9.48
CA VAL A 180 -1.37 13.85 8.28
C VAL A 180 -2.85 13.56 8.48
N THR A 181 -3.69 13.99 7.52
CA THR A 181 -5.13 13.70 7.49
C THR A 181 -5.34 12.29 6.92
N SER A 182 -5.28 11.28 7.74
CA SER A 182 -5.34 9.87 7.31
C SER A 182 -6.76 9.34 7.08
N ARG A 183 -7.80 10.20 6.99
CA ARG A 183 -9.19 9.78 6.75
C ARG A 183 -9.46 9.29 5.34
N CYS A 184 -8.66 9.73 4.37
CA CYS A 184 -8.78 9.35 2.96
C CYS A 184 -7.40 9.07 2.39
N ALA A 185 -7.22 7.92 1.76
CA ALA A 185 -5.95 7.52 1.14
C ALA A 185 -5.46 8.52 0.06
N VAL A 186 -6.40 9.13 -0.68
CA VAL A 186 -6.09 10.13 -1.72
C VAL A 186 -5.53 11.40 -1.08
N PHE A 187 -6.18 11.91 -0.02
CA PHE A 187 -5.70 13.08 0.69
C PHE A 187 -4.37 12.81 1.40
N ALA A 188 -4.23 11.68 2.09
CA ALA A 188 -2.97 11.30 2.71
C ALA A 188 -1.83 11.24 1.68
N LYS A 189 -2.07 10.65 0.50
CA LYS A 189 -1.11 10.61 -0.60
C LYS A 189 -0.66 12.00 -1.05
N SER A 190 -1.62 12.93 -1.17
CA SER A 190 -1.35 14.32 -1.56
C SER A 190 -0.54 15.05 -0.49
N GLU A 191 -0.94 14.91 0.78
CA GLU A 191 -0.27 15.54 1.92
C GLU A 191 1.17 15.05 2.10
N LEU A 192 1.41 13.72 2.05
CA LEU A 192 2.77 13.18 2.17
C LEU A 192 3.70 13.77 1.10
N THR A 193 3.21 13.83 -0.15
CA THR A 193 4.00 14.42 -1.24
C THR A 193 4.21 15.91 -1.04
N HIS A 194 3.19 16.63 -0.53
CA HIS A 194 3.32 18.05 -0.24
C HIS A 194 4.39 18.31 0.81
N PHE A 195 4.38 17.58 1.94
CA PHE A 195 5.40 17.70 2.96
C PHE A 195 6.80 17.36 2.45
N ALA A 196 6.95 16.29 1.66
CA ALA A 196 8.23 15.93 1.05
C ALA A 196 8.74 17.04 0.11
N ASN A 197 7.86 17.64 -0.70
CA ASN A 197 8.19 18.75 -1.59
C ASN A 197 8.57 20.05 -0.83
N GLN A 198 8.11 20.20 0.42
CA GLN A 198 8.51 21.28 1.31
C GLN A 198 9.86 21.02 2.00
N GLY A 199 10.46 19.84 1.79
CA GLY A 199 11.74 19.47 2.39
C GLY A 199 11.60 18.92 3.82
N GLU A 200 10.41 18.50 4.21
CA GLU A 200 10.20 17.83 5.50
C GLU A 200 10.89 16.47 5.53
N SER A 201 11.42 16.05 6.70
CA SER A 201 12.07 14.75 6.81
C SER A 201 11.10 13.60 6.56
N HIS A 202 11.53 12.57 5.85
CA HIS A 202 10.72 11.37 5.63
C HIS A 202 10.33 10.71 6.96
N GLY A 203 11.21 10.73 7.95
CA GLY A 203 10.92 10.20 9.29
C GLY A 203 9.71 10.88 9.93
N ARG A 204 9.66 12.22 9.95
CA ARG A 204 8.52 12.98 10.48
C ARG A 204 7.25 12.78 9.67
N ILE A 205 7.37 12.62 8.34
CA ILE A 205 6.22 12.32 7.47
C ILE A 205 5.64 10.94 7.82
N PHE A 206 6.47 9.90 7.93
CA PHE A 206 6.03 8.55 8.27
C PHE A 206 5.49 8.45 9.69
N ARG A 207 6.11 9.14 10.65
CA ARG A 207 5.59 9.21 12.03
C ARG A 207 4.19 9.81 12.06
N GLY A 208 3.97 10.88 11.29
CA GLY A 208 2.65 11.50 11.14
C GLY A 208 1.62 10.58 10.46
N LEU A 209 2.03 9.83 9.44
CA LEU A 209 1.21 8.83 8.77
C LEU A 209 0.76 7.73 9.74
N PHE A 210 1.69 7.11 10.46
CA PHE A 210 1.39 6.04 11.43
C PHE A 210 0.50 6.52 12.57
N ALA A 211 0.77 7.73 13.11
CA ALA A 211 -0.09 8.36 14.10
C ALA A 211 -1.50 8.64 13.58
N GLY A 212 -1.63 8.99 12.30
CA GLY A 212 -2.91 9.17 11.64
C GLY A 212 -3.70 7.87 11.53
N VAL A 213 -3.03 6.77 11.17
CA VAL A 213 -3.63 5.43 11.13
C VAL A 213 -4.10 5.03 12.52
N ALA A 214 -3.26 5.20 13.55
CA ALA A 214 -3.61 4.90 14.93
C ALA A 214 -4.86 5.66 15.39
N ARG A 215 -5.00 6.95 15.06
CA ARG A 215 -6.21 7.74 15.36
C ARG A 215 -7.46 7.19 14.67
N ASN A 216 -7.35 6.73 13.41
CA ASN A 216 -8.50 6.15 12.70
C ASN A 216 -8.95 4.83 13.33
N VAL A 217 -8.01 3.95 13.63
CA VAL A 217 -8.26 2.68 14.32
C VAL A 217 -8.88 2.92 15.68
N HIS A 218 -8.26 3.80 16.47
CA HIS A 218 -8.78 4.18 17.79
C HIS A 218 -10.20 4.78 17.73
N SER A 219 -10.51 5.56 16.70
CA SER A 219 -11.86 6.14 16.54
C SER A 219 -12.96 5.09 16.32
N LEU A 220 -12.65 3.95 15.68
CA LEU A 220 -13.57 2.83 15.58
C LEU A 220 -13.72 2.11 16.92
N TYR A 221 -12.59 1.81 17.56
CA TYR A 221 -12.54 1.17 18.88
C TYR A 221 -13.29 1.99 19.94
N ASP A 222 -13.01 3.29 20.07
CA ASP A 222 -13.57 4.15 21.12
C ASP A 222 -15.11 4.25 21.08
N LYS A 223 -15.70 4.12 19.89
CA LYS A 223 -17.17 4.11 19.71
C LYS A 223 -17.83 2.83 20.17
N ASN A 224 -17.09 1.71 20.12
CA ASN A 224 -17.67 0.37 20.30
C ASN A 224 -17.12 -0.32 21.54
N LYS A 225 -16.10 0.21 22.21
CA LYS A 225 -15.39 -0.43 23.30
C LYS A 225 -16.29 -0.78 24.49
N VAL A 226 -15.98 -1.91 25.09
CA VAL A 226 -16.48 -2.32 26.40
C VAL A 226 -15.35 -2.21 27.43
N PRO A 227 -15.65 -2.03 28.74
CA PRO A 227 -14.62 -2.09 29.78
C PRO A 227 -13.92 -3.45 29.77
N GLY A 228 -12.62 -3.51 29.49
CA GLY A 228 -11.85 -4.76 29.38
C GLY A 228 -10.49 -4.55 28.71
N GLN A 229 -9.78 -5.63 28.46
CA GLN A 229 -8.51 -5.58 27.77
C GLN A 229 -8.71 -5.25 26.28
N LEU A 230 -7.78 -4.48 25.71
CA LEU A 230 -7.68 -4.25 24.25
C LEU A 230 -6.58 -5.14 23.67
N VAL A 231 -6.96 -6.00 22.73
CA VAL A 231 -6.06 -6.89 21.99
C VAL A 231 -5.96 -6.43 20.56
N LEU A 232 -4.76 -6.11 20.09
CA LEU A 232 -4.49 -5.71 18.70
C LEU A 232 -4.05 -6.93 17.89
N ILE A 233 -4.68 -7.14 16.74
CA ILE A 233 -4.43 -8.25 15.82
C ILE A 233 -4.27 -7.78 14.37
N GLY A 234 -3.89 -8.69 13.48
CA GLY A 234 -3.60 -8.41 12.09
C GLY A 234 -2.18 -7.88 11.85
N HIS A 235 -1.72 -7.93 10.60
CA HIS A 235 -0.35 -7.52 10.26
C HIS A 235 -0.07 -6.03 10.51
N GLY A 236 -1.09 -5.17 10.48
CA GLY A 236 -0.95 -3.76 10.83
C GLY A 236 -0.66 -3.52 12.30
N ALA A 237 -1.08 -4.42 13.19
CA ALA A 237 -0.76 -4.37 14.62
C ALA A 237 0.73 -4.69 14.90
N LEU A 238 1.42 -5.35 13.97
CA LEU A 238 2.86 -5.61 14.05
C LEU A 238 3.72 -4.40 13.66
N ILE A 239 3.11 -3.32 13.17
CA ILE A 239 3.77 -2.05 12.88
C ILE A 239 3.84 -1.25 14.19
N ALA A 240 4.99 -1.32 14.87
CA ALA A 240 5.17 -0.77 16.21
C ALA A 240 4.64 0.67 16.39
N PRO A 241 4.94 1.67 15.51
CA PRO A 241 4.40 3.02 15.66
C PRO A 241 2.86 3.11 15.60
N ILE A 242 2.19 2.18 14.91
CA ILE A 242 0.72 2.13 14.86
C ILE A 242 0.19 1.55 16.17
N ALA A 243 0.71 0.39 16.60
CA ALA A 243 0.29 -0.26 17.84
C ALA A 243 0.50 0.62 19.06
N GLU A 244 1.69 1.22 19.20
CA GLU A 244 2.03 2.19 20.24
C GLU A 244 1.10 3.41 20.21
N GLY A 245 0.80 3.91 19.00
CA GLY A 245 -0.12 5.03 18.83
C GLY A 245 -1.55 4.71 19.27
N VAL A 246 -2.06 3.49 19.00
CA VAL A 246 -3.37 3.03 19.48
C VAL A 246 -3.33 2.86 21.00
N ALA A 247 -2.29 2.23 21.53
CA ALA A 247 -2.14 2.04 22.97
C ALA A 247 -2.07 3.37 23.75
N ALA A 248 -1.37 4.37 23.20
CA ALA A 248 -1.26 5.71 23.80
C ALA A 248 -2.58 6.48 23.82
N LEU A 249 -3.50 6.17 22.89
CA LEU A 249 -4.84 6.77 22.82
C LEU A 249 -5.86 6.01 23.67
N SER A 250 -5.60 4.72 23.95
CA SER A 250 -6.51 3.86 24.71
C SER A 250 -6.47 4.19 26.21
N ASP A 251 -7.63 4.13 26.85
CA ASP A 251 -7.79 4.19 28.32
C ASP A 251 -7.77 2.81 28.99
N GLN A 252 -7.51 1.75 28.23
CA GLN A 252 -7.52 0.36 28.70
C GLN A 252 -6.17 -0.34 28.46
N PRO A 253 -5.84 -1.40 29.24
CA PRO A 253 -4.66 -2.21 29.00
C PRO A 253 -4.65 -2.74 27.57
N THR A 254 -3.62 -2.40 26.80
CA THR A 254 -3.49 -2.74 25.40
C THR A 254 -2.33 -3.70 25.18
N VAL A 255 -2.57 -4.78 24.46
CA VAL A 255 -1.55 -5.75 24.05
C VAL A 255 -1.63 -6.03 22.56
N VAL A 256 -0.49 -6.31 21.94
CA VAL A 256 -0.44 -6.94 20.61
C VAL A 256 -0.37 -8.44 20.84
N ASP A 257 -1.31 -9.18 20.25
CA ASP A 257 -1.33 -10.64 20.35
C ASP A 257 -0.08 -11.25 19.71
N GLU A 258 0.48 -12.28 20.34
CA GLU A 258 1.64 -13.00 19.77
C GLU A 258 1.32 -13.69 18.45
N HIS A 259 0.05 -14.02 18.21
CA HIS A 259 -0.47 -14.60 16.98
C HIS A 259 -1.14 -13.57 16.08
N ALA A 260 -0.89 -12.27 16.27
CA ALA A 260 -1.60 -11.18 15.59
C ALA A 260 -1.74 -11.39 14.07
N GLY A 261 -0.70 -11.87 13.40
CA GLY A 261 -0.70 -12.09 11.95
C GLY A 261 -1.45 -13.34 11.45
N VAL A 262 -1.90 -14.19 12.37
CA VAL A 262 -2.56 -15.49 12.05
C VAL A 262 -3.82 -15.72 12.88
N PHE A 263 -4.30 -14.71 13.58
CA PHE A 263 -5.38 -14.80 14.55
C PHE A 263 -6.67 -15.37 13.94
N GLU A 264 -7.10 -14.89 12.79
CA GLU A 264 -8.27 -15.39 12.09
C GLU A 264 -8.09 -16.81 11.56
N ALA A 265 -6.87 -17.18 11.16
CA ALA A 265 -6.57 -18.55 10.77
C ALA A 265 -6.66 -19.52 11.97
N LEU A 266 -6.27 -19.05 13.18
CA LEU A 266 -6.47 -19.82 14.41
C LEU A 266 -7.94 -19.95 14.75
N GLY A 267 -8.75 -18.91 14.57
CA GLY A 267 -10.19 -18.99 14.74
C GLY A 267 -10.86 -19.96 13.76
N ALA A 268 -10.46 -19.92 12.50
CA ALA A 268 -10.92 -20.89 11.51
C ALA A 268 -10.48 -22.32 11.86
N LEU A 269 -9.25 -22.50 12.40
CA LEU A 269 -8.79 -23.80 12.90
C LEU A 269 -9.65 -24.31 14.05
N HIS A 270 -9.94 -23.46 15.04
CA HIS A 270 -10.79 -23.80 16.18
C HIS A 270 -12.19 -24.16 15.71
N TYR A 271 -12.78 -23.38 14.80
CA TYR A 271 -14.06 -23.65 14.19
C TYR A 271 -14.08 -24.99 13.45
N ALA A 272 -13.04 -25.29 12.64
CA ALA A 272 -12.92 -26.57 11.95
C ALA A 272 -12.85 -27.75 12.91
N ALA A 273 -12.12 -27.62 14.01
CA ALA A 273 -11.97 -28.67 15.02
C ALA A 273 -13.30 -28.98 15.73
N ARG A 274 -14.15 -27.96 15.88
CA ARG A 274 -15.45 -28.05 16.56
C ARG A 274 -16.58 -28.51 15.63
N GLU A 275 -16.67 -27.96 14.42
CA GLU A 275 -17.83 -28.07 13.55
C GLU A 275 -17.65 -29.03 12.37
N ALA A 276 -16.40 -29.35 11.97
CA ALA A 276 -16.21 -30.21 10.81
C ALA A 276 -16.68 -31.63 11.06
N THR A 277 -17.58 -32.10 10.19
CA THR A 277 -17.90 -33.53 10.12
C THR A 277 -16.75 -34.28 9.47
N PRO A 278 -16.32 -35.44 10.03
CA PRO A 278 -15.26 -36.21 9.42
C PRO A 278 -15.54 -36.54 7.96
N ALA A 279 -14.65 -36.13 7.08
CA ALA A 279 -14.74 -36.34 5.64
C ALA A 279 -13.35 -36.68 5.08
N ALA A 280 -13.35 -37.40 3.96
CA ALA A 280 -12.10 -37.67 3.26
C ALA A 280 -11.71 -36.45 2.45
N PHE A 281 -10.46 -35.99 2.61
CA PHE A 281 -9.89 -34.93 1.83
C PHE A 281 -9.12 -35.51 0.63
N PRO A 282 -9.23 -34.89 -0.57
CA PRO A 282 -8.51 -35.34 -1.74
C PRO A 282 -7.00 -35.16 -1.56
N ARG A 283 -6.20 -35.93 -2.28
CA ARG A 283 -4.73 -35.79 -2.23
C ARG A 283 -4.27 -34.48 -2.88
N ASP A 284 -4.97 -34.05 -3.93
CA ASP A 284 -4.68 -32.78 -4.61
C ASP A 284 -5.64 -31.71 -4.12
N MET A 285 -5.11 -30.62 -3.58
CA MET A 285 -5.90 -29.50 -3.13
C MET A 285 -6.70 -28.85 -4.27
N HIS A 286 -6.25 -28.99 -5.53
CA HIS A 286 -6.95 -28.45 -6.68
C HIS A 286 -8.38 -28.98 -6.80
N ASP A 287 -8.64 -30.20 -6.35
CA ASP A 287 -9.99 -30.78 -6.31
C ASP A 287 -10.93 -30.09 -5.29
N LEU A 288 -10.36 -29.29 -4.39
CA LEU A 288 -11.12 -28.46 -3.43
C LEU A 288 -11.32 -27.02 -3.90
N GLU A 289 -10.64 -26.59 -4.96
CA GLU A 289 -10.72 -25.21 -5.43
C GLU A 289 -11.94 -24.98 -6.31
N GLN A 290 -12.69 -23.91 -6.06
CA GLN A 290 -13.74 -23.47 -6.98
C GLN A 290 -13.14 -22.58 -8.07
N GLU A 291 -13.46 -22.88 -9.33
CA GLU A 291 -13.14 -21.99 -10.45
C GLU A 291 -13.78 -20.62 -10.25
N CYS A 292 -12.95 -19.61 -10.01
CA CYS A 292 -13.38 -18.23 -9.98
C CYS A 292 -13.52 -17.72 -11.41
N ARG A 293 -14.68 -17.83 -12.01
CA ARG A 293 -14.97 -17.19 -13.29
C ARG A 293 -15.02 -15.67 -13.06
N SER A 294 -14.00 -14.97 -13.53
CA SER A 294 -14.02 -13.51 -13.52
C SER A 294 -15.26 -13.01 -14.27
N ARG A 295 -16.14 -12.31 -13.55
CA ARG A 295 -17.33 -11.65 -14.13
C ARG A 295 -16.99 -10.26 -14.69
N VAL A 296 -15.73 -9.85 -14.59
CA VAL A 296 -15.31 -8.54 -15.09
C VAL A 296 -15.29 -8.60 -16.62
N PRO A 297 -16.13 -7.82 -17.31
CA PRO A 297 -16.11 -7.79 -18.77
C PRO A 297 -14.75 -7.26 -19.23
N ARG A 298 -14.14 -7.95 -20.19
CA ARG A 298 -12.94 -7.42 -20.84
C ARG A 298 -13.34 -6.26 -21.73
N LEU A 299 -12.83 -5.09 -21.43
CA LEU A 299 -12.94 -3.93 -22.32
C LEU A 299 -12.04 -4.14 -23.54
N ARG A 300 -12.47 -3.62 -24.69
CA ARG A 300 -11.61 -3.60 -25.88
C ARG A 300 -10.40 -2.70 -25.62
N PRO A 301 -9.23 -3.03 -26.20
CA PRO A 301 -8.08 -2.13 -26.16
C PRO A 301 -8.46 -0.74 -26.69
N ALA A 302 -7.91 0.31 -26.12
CA ALA A 302 -8.17 1.68 -26.59
C ALA A 302 -7.75 1.88 -28.06
N SER A 303 -6.77 1.11 -28.55
CA SER A 303 -6.33 1.07 -29.95
C SER A 303 -7.42 0.59 -30.94
N GLU A 304 -8.45 -0.11 -30.45
CA GLU A 304 -9.62 -0.53 -31.27
C GLU A 304 -10.77 0.50 -31.21
N GLY A 305 -10.57 1.63 -30.54
CA GLY A 305 -11.54 2.71 -30.45
C GLY A 305 -11.65 3.49 -31.78
N PRO A 306 -12.70 4.32 -31.94
CA PRO A 306 -12.94 5.08 -33.17
C PRO A 306 -11.97 6.24 -33.41
N GLY A 307 -11.05 6.52 -32.50
CA GLY A 307 -10.07 7.60 -32.61
C GLY A 307 -8.75 7.16 -33.24
N SER A 308 -7.99 8.12 -33.74
CA SER A 308 -6.61 7.93 -34.17
C SER A 308 -5.66 8.46 -33.09
N VAL A 309 -4.60 7.71 -32.77
CA VAL A 309 -3.53 8.15 -31.87
C VAL A 309 -2.31 8.51 -32.71
N VAL A 310 -1.88 9.75 -32.62
CA VAL A 310 -0.62 10.21 -33.22
C VAL A 310 0.40 10.32 -32.13
N HIS A 311 1.46 9.52 -32.19
CA HIS A 311 2.61 9.65 -31.29
C HIS A 311 3.54 10.72 -31.86
N LEU A 312 3.77 11.77 -31.06
CA LEU A 312 4.78 12.77 -31.39
C LEU A 312 6.15 12.19 -31.02
N GLU A 313 6.99 11.97 -32.02
CA GLU A 313 8.36 11.47 -31.81
C GLU A 313 9.28 12.62 -31.40
N GLU A 314 10.15 12.34 -30.43
CA GLU A 314 11.26 13.24 -30.10
C GLU A 314 12.20 13.34 -31.30
N ARG A 315 12.38 14.55 -31.83
CA ARG A 315 13.36 14.81 -32.89
C ARG A 315 14.71 15.06 -32.23
N SER A 316 15.64 14.14 -32.38
CA SER A 316 17.02 14.37 -32.01
C SER A 316 17.65 15.40 -32.98
N THR A 317 17.86 16.61 -32.51
CA THR A 317 18.56 17.64 -33.23
C THR A 317 20.00 17.71 -32.71
N PRO A 318 21.03 17.91 -33.56
CA PRO A 318 22.40 18.08 -33.05
C PRO A 318 22.51 19.24 -32.04
N LEU A 319 23.20 19.03 -30.93
CA LEU A 319 23.39 19.97 -29.83
C LEU A 319 24.19 21.29 -30.21
N ARG A 320 24.07 21.75 -31.47
CA ARG A 320 24.71 22.98 -31.94
C ARG A 320 23.69 24.12 -31.89
N ALA A 321 23.69 24.83 -30.78
CA ALA A 321 22.87 26.02 -30.60
C ALA A 321 23.71 27.14 -29.97
N ASP A 322 23.46 28.37 -30.40
CA ASP A 322 24.19 29.55 -29.87
C ASP A 322 23.73 29.91 -28.47
N THR A 323 22.48 29.64 -28.12
CA THR A 323 21.90 29.97 -26.81
C THR A 323 20.83 28.95 -26.44
N VAL A 324 20.96 28.39 -25.26
CA VAL A 324 20.00 27.38 -24.72
C VAL A 324 19.38 27.86 -23.40
N VAL A 325 18.18 27.36 -23.11
CA VAL A 325 17.53 27.46 -21.81
C VAL A 325 17.30 26.08 -21.24
N LEU A 326 17.40 25.96 -19.93
CA LEU A 326 17.13 24.76 -19.19
C LEU A 326 15.71 24.84 -18.61
N GLY A 327 14.84 23.92 -18.98
CA GLY A 327 13.52 23.70 -18.36
C GLY A 327 13.60 22.55 -17.36
N LEU A 328 13.06 22.74 -16.16
CA LEU A 328 12.92 21.72 -15.12
C LEU A 328 11.45 21.58 -14.76
N ASP A 329 10.88 20.39 -14.98
CA ASP A 329 9.58 19.99 -14.44
C ASP A 329 9.80 19.05 -13.25
N LEU A 330 9.56 19.54 -12.06
CA LEU A 330 9.78 18.82 -10.81
C LEU A 330 8.45 18.31 -10.25
N GLY A 331 7.96 17.24 -10.88
CA GLY A 331 6.72 16.60 -10.48
C GLY A 331 6.87 15.72 -9.24
N SER A 332 5.75 15.36 -8.65
CA SER A 332 5.70 14.56 -7.41
C SER A 332 6.22 13.12 -7.57
N THR A 333 6.10 12.55 -8.76
CA THR A 333 6.51 11.16 -9.05
C THR A 333 7.74 11.11 -9.96
N GLY A 334 7.78 11.98 -10.95
CA GLY A 334 8.88 12.07 -11.91
C GLY A 334 9.29 13.51 -12.17
N SER A 335 10.58 13.72 -12.30
CA SER A 335 11.20 15.01 -12.62
C SER A 335 11.88 14.92 -13.98
N LYS A 336 11.83 16.01 -14.73
CA LYS A 336 12.39 16.06 -16.08
C LYS A 336 13.20 17.33 -16.24
N ALA A 337 14.21 17.25 -17.10
CA ALA A 337 14.95 18.40 -17.61
C ALA A 337 14.89 18.40 -19.12
N ALA A 338 14.79 19.58 -19.71
CA ALA A 338 14.87 19.76 -21.15
C ALA A 338 15.78 20.96 -21.49
N LEU A 339 16.66 20.76 -22.45
CA LEU A 339 17.43 21.84 -23.07
C LEU A 339 16.70 22.29 -24.34
N VAL A 340 16.39 23.57 -24.39
CA VAL A 340 15.63 24.16 -25.48
C VAL A 340 16.42 25.26 -26.14
N HIS A 341 16.51 25.25 -27.46
CA HIS A 341 17.12 26.30 -28.25
C HIS A 341 16.23 27.56 -28.24
N VAL A 342 16.81 28.71 -27.89
CA VAL A 342 16.01 29.93 -27.69
C VAL A 342 15.42 30.46 -28.97
N ALA A 343 16.13 30.34 -30.12
CA ALA A 343 15.71 30.97 -31.36
C ALA A 343 14.44 30.32 -31.98
N ASP A 344 14.27 29.02 -31.90
CA ASP A 344 13.21 28.30 -32.58
C ASP A 344 12.37 27.39 -31.66
N GLY A 345 12.73 27.30 -30.37
CA GLY A 345 12.03 26.45 -29.40
C GLY A 345 12.29 24.96 -29.55
N THR A 346 13.28 24.55 -30.35
CA THR A 346 13.60 23.13 -30.56
C THR A 346 14.16 22.51 -29.28
N THR A 347 13.62 21.37 -28.88
CA THR A 347 14.18 20.56 -27.79
C THR A 347 15.42 19.85 -28.29
N LEU A 348 16.58 20.14 -27.68
CA LEU A 348 17.87 19.58 -28.02
C LEU A 348 18.18 18.30 -27.25
N ALA A 349 17.76 18.23 -25.99
CA ALA A 349 17.92 17.08 -25.12
C ALA A 349 16.82 17.06 -24.07
N SER A 350 16.44 15.88 -23.62
CA SER A 350 15.54 15.67 -22.50
C SER A 350 16.07 14.55 -21.60
N VAL A 351 15.86 14.71 -20.29
CA VAL A 351 16.26 13.73 -19.25
C VAL A 351 15.12 13.53 -18.30
N TYR A 352 14.89 12.28 -17.88
CA TYR A 352 13.87 11.91 -16.92
C TYR A 352 14.48 11.17 -15.72
N ARG A 353 14.01 11.52 -14.51
CA ARG A 353 14.31 10.79 -13.27
C ARG A 353 13.07 10.65 -12.39
N ARG A 354 13.05 9.64 -11.56
CA ARG A 354 12.05 9.57 -10.47
C ARG A 354 12.38 10.60 -9.39
N THR A 355 11.35 11.25 -8.86
CA THR A 355 11.50 12.29 -7.82
C THR A 355 11.76 11.68 -6.44
N GLU A 356 11.19 10.49 -6.15
CA GLU A 356 11.36 9.74 -4.89
C GLU A 356 11.12 10.61 -3.63
N GLY A 357 10.18 11.54 -3.70
CA GLY A 357 9.82 12.44 -2.61
C GLY A 357 10.86 13.54 -2.31
N ASN A 358 11.92 13.68 -3.11
CA ASN A 358 12.95 14.72 -2.94
C ASN A 358 13.18 15.49 -4.25
N PRO A 359 12.39 16.53 -4.53
CA PRO A 359 12.49 17.29 -5.78
C PRO A 359 13.80 18.07 -5.90
N VAL A 360 14.43 18.47 -4.79
CA VAL A 360 15.70 19.16 -4.78
C VAL A 360 16.85 18.26 -5.25
N GLU A 361 16.91 17.04 -4.72
CA GLU A 361 17.90 16.06 -5.13
C GLU A 361 17.67 15.60 -6.58
N ALA A 362 16.41 15.43 -6.99
CA ALA A 362 16.08 15.14 -8.38
C ALA A 362 16.54 16.27 -9.31
N ALA A 363 16.31 17.53 -8.94
CA ALA A 363 16.79 18.69 -9.70
C ALA A 363 18.31 18.72 -9.78
N ARG A 364 19.01 18.47 -8.67
CA ARG A 364 20.48 18.39 -8.62
C ARG A 364 21.03 17.33 -9.57
N ALA A 365 20.44 16.14 -9.54
CA ALA A 365 20.86 15.05 -10.40
C ALA A 365 20.58 15.31 -11.89
N LEU A 366 19.44 15.92 -12.23
CA LEU A 366 19.11 16.33 -13.60
C LEU A 366 20.07 17.39 -14.12
N VAL A 367 20.41 18.39 -13.30
CA VAL A 367 21.38 19.45 -13.68
C VAL A 367 22.77 18.87 -13.87
N ALA A 368 23.21 17.93 -13.02
CA ALA A 368 24.49 17.26 -13.17
C ALA A 368 24.56 16.47 -14.48
N GLU A 369 23.50 15.75 -14.84
CA GLU A 369 23.43 15.00 -16.10
C GLU A 369 23.44 15.91 -17.33
N VAL A 370 22.71 17.02 -17.27
CA VAL A 370 22.74 18.04 -18.34
C VAL A 370 24.11 18.72 -18.46
N ALA A 371 24.80 18.94 -17.33
CA ALA A 371 26.13 19.57 -17.33
C ALA A 371 27.23 18.69 -17.96
N GLU A 372 27.02 17.38 -18.06
CA GLU A 372 27.90 16.44 -18.76
C GLU A 372 27.73 16.50 -20.30
N MET A 373 26.66 17.14 -20.78
CA MET A 373 26.39 17.28 -22.20
C MET A 373 27.22 18.44 -22.77
N ASP A 374 27.75 18.26 -23.98
CA ASP A 374 28.49 19.32 -24.71
C ASP A 374 27.48 20.31 -25.32
N VAL A 375 26.99 21.25 -24.51
CA VAL A 375 25.97 22.24 -24.90
C VAL A 375 26.49 23.66 -24.72
N ALA A 376 25.89 24.60 -25.45
CA ALA A 376 26.10 26.03 -25.29
C ALA A 376 25.78 26.49 -23.86
N PRO A 377 26.31 27.63 -23.40
CA PRO A 377 26.01 28.17 -22.09
C PRO A 377 24.49 28.35 -21.89
N VAL A 378 23.98 27.87 -20.74
CA VAL A 378 22.57 28.02 -20.35
C VAL A 378 22.30 29.50 -20.02
N ALA A 379 21.44 30.14 -20.79
CA ALA A 379 21.12 31.56 -20.65
C ALA A 379 20.12 31.83 -19.54
N ALA A 380 19.16 30.90 -19.31
CA ALA A 380 18.14 31.02 -18.28
C ALA A 380 17.66 29.63 -17.84
N ILE A 381 17.02 29.56 -16.68
CA ILE A 381 16.43 28.36 -16.11
C ILE A 381 14.95 28.62 -15.83
N GLY A 382 14.08 27.76 -16.38
CA GLY A 382 12.66 27.72 -16.06
C GLY A 382 12.36 26.54 -15.15
N ILE A 383 11.60 26.73 -14.07
CA ILE A 383 11.22 25.68 -13.13
C ILE A 383 9.70 25.62 -13.01
N THR A 384 9.14 24.43 -13.17
CA THR A 384 7.72 24.13 -12.97
C THR A 384 7.51 22.83 -12.19
N GLY A 385 6.26 22.40 -12.00
CA GLY A 385 5.90 21.21 -11.25
C GLY A 385 5.61 21.49 -9.77
N SER A 386 5.21 20.46 -9.03
CA SER A 386 4.84 20.58 -7.60
C SER A 386 6.03 20.91 -6.69
N GLY A 387 7.26 20.54 -7.09
CA GLY A 387 8.51 20.81 -6.35
C GLY A 387 9.20 22.13 -6.72
N ARG A 388 8.62 22.97 -7.60
CA ARG A 388 9.25 24.17 -8.16
C ARG A 388 9.77 25.17 -7.11
N ASP A 389 8.98 25.39 -6.03
CA ASP A 389 9.30 26.43 -5.04
C ASP A 389 10.51 26.03 -4.17
N ALA A 390 10.58 24.76 -3.75
CA ALA A 390 11.70 24.23 -3.00
C ALA A 390 12.99 24.29 -3.83
N ALA A 391 12.94 23.84 -5.08
CA ALA A 391 14.09 23.89 -5.98
C ALA A 391 14.50 25.33 -6.30
N ALA A 392 13.55 26.22 -6.59
CA ALA A 392 13.84 27.62 -6.87
C ALA A 392 14.56 28.31 -5.70
N THR A 393 14.21 27.98 -4.47
CA THR A 393 14.87 28.48 -3.26
C THR A 393 16.35 28.08 -3.25
N VAL A 394 16.64 26.80 -3.53
CA VAL A 394 18.02 26.29 -3.58
C VAL A 394 18.80 26.90 -4.74
N PHE A 395 18.19 27.01 -5.93
CA PHE A 395 18.85 27.62 -7.10
C PHE A 395 19.20 29.09 -6.87
N ARG A 396 18.30 29.88 -6.24
CA ARG A 396 18.59 31.28 -5.90
C ARG A 396 19.73 31.42 -4.89
N ALA A 397 19.81 30.49 -3.94
CA ALA A 397 20.88 30.48 -2.95
C ALA A 397 22.23 30.06 -3.57
N ALA A 398 22.22 29.04 -4.44
CA ALA A 398 23.42 28.49 -5.07
C ALA A 398 23.95 29.37 -6.21
N TYR A 399 23.05 30.06 -6.93
CA TYR A 399 23.37 30.87 -8.12
C TYR A 399 22.74 32.26 -8.05
N PRO A 400 23.14 33.11 -7.12
CA PRO A 400 22.51 34.42 -6.92
C PRO A 400 22.57 35.33 -8.18
N ASP A 401 23.58 35.14 -9.04
CA ASP A 401 23.72 35.88 -10.28
C ASP A 401 22.70 35.55 -11.37
N LEU A 402 21.90 34.49 -11.21
CA LEU A 402 20.81 34.17 -12.15
C LEU A 402 19.77 35.31 -12.17
N GLY A 403 19.44 35.89 -11.00
CA GLY A 403 18.47 36.98 -10.91
C GLY A 403 17.17 36.70 -11.64
N SER A 404 16.80 37.58 -12.59
CA SER A 404 15.58 37.40 -13.43
C SER A 404 15.68 36.29 -14.48
N ARG A 405 16.86 35.68 -14.65
CA ARG A 405 17.03 34.53 -15.54
C ARG A 405 16.55 33.19 -14.93
N LEU A 406 16.15 33.19 -13.64
CA LEU A 406 15.46 32.07 -13.01
C LEU A 406 13.96 32.37 -12.97
N VAL A 407 13.19 31.68 -13.79
CA VAL A 407 11.74 31.81 -13.92
C VAL A 407 11.05 30.64 -13.25
N VAL A 408 10.08 30.92 -12.38
CA VAL A 408 9.23 29.90 -11.76
C VAL A 408 7.83 30.05 -12.34
N GLN A 409 7.28 28.96 -12.90
CA GLN A 409 6.01 28.99 -13.59
C GLN A 409 5.05 27.92 -13.06
N ASN A 410 3.77 28.25 -13.05
CA ASN A 410 2.72 27.27 -12.76
C ASN A 410 2.70 26.19 -13.87
N GLU A 411 2.51 24.93 -13.46
CA GLU A 411 2.54 23.80 -14.41
C GLU A 411 1.40 23.84 -15.44
N ILE A 412 0.21 24.35 -15.08
CA ILE A 412 -0.91 24.49 -16.02
C ILE A 412 -0.53 25.41 -17.18
N VAL A 413 0.09 26.54 -16.85
CA VAL A 413 0.59 27.51 -17.85
C VAL A 413 1.71 26.91 -18.68
N ALA A 414 2.64 26.19 -18.06
CA ALA A 414 3.73 25.51 -18.78
C ALA A 414 3.22 24.44 -19.75
N HIS A 415 2.21 23.63 -19.34
CA HIS A 415 1.57 22.65 -20.19
C HIS A 415 0.84 23.32 -21.38
N ALA A 416 0.08 24.37 -21.10
CA ALA A 416 -0.66 25.08 -22.15
C ALA A 416 0.28 25.72 -23.19
N GLU A 417 1.35 26.36 -22.75
CA GLU A 417 2.36 26.96 -23.63
C GLU A 417 3.03 25.91 -24.53
N ALA A 418 3.50 24.80 -23.92
CA ALA A 418 4.14 23.73 -24.68
C ALA A 418 3.20 23.07 -25.68
N ALA A 419 1.95 22.75 -25.25
CA ALA A 419 0.99 22.13 -26.12
C ALA A 419 0.53 23.05 -27.26
N SER A 420 0.35 24.34 -26.99
CA SER A 420 -0.01 25.32 -28.04
C SER A 420 1.08 25.48 -29.11
N ARG A 421 2.36 25.34 -28.72
CA ARG A 421 3.47 25.35 -29.68
C ARG A 421 3.55 24.10 -30.56
N LEU A 422 3.06 22.97 -30.08
CA LEU A 422 2.98 21.71 -30.81
C LEU A 422 1.71 21.58 -31.63
N ASP A 423 0.69 22.35 -31.30
CA ASP A 423 -0.56 22.37 -32.01
C ASP A 423 -0.43 23.07 -33.37
N PRO A 424 -0.86 22.44 -34.49
CA PRO A 424 -0.80 23.05 -35.82
C PRO A 424 -1.51 24.41 -35.91
N ASP A 425 -2.56 24.59 -35.10
CA ASP A 425 -3.36 25.81 -35.08
C ASP A 425 -2.94 26.80 -33.98
N GLY A 426 -1.76 26.56 -33.36
CA GLY A 426 -1.13 27.45 -32.37
C GLY A 426 -1.93 27.65 -31.08
N GLY A 427 -2.77 26.70 -30.70
CA GLY A 427 -3.63 26.78 -29.52
C GLY A 427 -4.88 27.63 -29.69
N ALA A 428 -5.35 27.82 -30.93
CA ALA A 428 -6.58 28.55 -31.20
C ALA A 428 -7.79 27.89 -30.55
N SER A 429 -7.87 26.55 -30.54
CA SER A 429 -8.87 25.76 -29.82
C SER A 429 -8.28 24.40 -29.48
N LEU A 430 -7.72 24.27 -28.26
CA LEU A 430 -6.99 23.09 -27.85
C LEU A 430 -7.49 22.59 -26.50
N SER A 431 -7.74 21.30 -26.39
CA SER A 431 -8.00 20.61 -25.13
C SER A 431 -6.84 19.72 -24.77
N ILE A 432 -6.32 19.87 -23.56
CA ILE A 432 -5.21 19.10 -23.03
C ILE A 432 -5.72 18.23 -21.89
N VAL A 433 -5.47 16.93 -21.97
CA VAL A 433 -5.66 15.99 -20.85
C VAL A 433 -4.28 15.59 -20.35
N GLU A 434 -3.90 16.11 -19.20
CA GLU A 434 -2.67 15.75 -18.53
C GLU A 434 -2.95 14.67 -17.49
N ILE A 435 -2.15 13.60 -17.50
CA ILE A 435 -2.27 12.49 -16.57
C ILE A 435 -0.96 12.38 -15.80
N GLY A 436 -0.92 12.99 -14.61
CA GLY A 436 0.23 13.03 -13.73
C GLY A 436 0.28 11.86 -12.74
N GLY A 437 1.29 11.90 -11.88
CA GLY A 437 1.47 10.87 -10.85
C GLY A 437 0.52 10.98 -9.66
N GLN A 438 -0.11 12.16 -9.43
CA GLN A 438 -1.03 12.41 -8.32
C GLN A 438 -2.45 12.69 -8.75
N ASP A 439 -2.60 13.41 -9.87
CA ASP A 439 -3.86 13.93 -10.37
C ASP A 439 -3.90 13.85 -11.89
N ALA A 440 -5.04 14.17 -12.44
CA ALA A 440 -5.22 14.42 -13.86
C ALA A 440 -5.86 15.79 -14.04
N LYS A 441 -5.45 16.52 -15.05
CA LYS A 441 -5.94 17.86 -15.35
C LYS A 441 -6.55 17.90 -16.73
N PHE A 442 -7.65 18.62 -16.85
CA PHE A 442 -8.24 18.99 -18.12
C PHE A 442 -8.07 20.50 -18.32
N ILE A 443 -7.32 20.88 -19.33
CA ILE A 443 -6.98 22.27 -19.61
C ILE A 443 -7.55 22.65 -20.97
N ASN A 444 -8.32 23.71 -21.03
CA ASN A 444 -8.78 24.30 -22.28
C ASN A 444 -7.93 25.52 -22.61
N VAL A 445 -7.48 25.59 -23.85
CA VAL A 445 -6.80 26.75 -24.42
C VAL A 445 -7.66 27.30 -25.53
N LEU A 446 -7.99 28.57 -25.45
CA LEU A 446 -8.73 29.32 -26.46
C LEU A 446 -7.95 30.56 -26.81
N ASP A 447 -7.63 30.73 -28.08
CA ASP A 447 -6.80 31.84 -28.60
C ASP A 447 -5.50 32.03 -27.83
N GLY A 448 -4.82 30.92 -27.50
CA GLY A 448 -3.56 30.89 -26.75
C GLY A 448 -3.71 31.26 -25.26
N ARG A 449 -4.93 31.28 -24.71
CA ARG A 449 -5.19 31.58 -23.28
C ARG A 449 -5.81 30.37 -22.58
N VAL A 450 -5.36 30.15 -21.35
CA VAL A 450 -5.87 29.13 -20.43
C VAL A 450 -6.98 29.70 -19.58
#